data_2ac870f153ad134590f73b39acf6aeb3
#
_entry.id   2ac870f153ad134590f73b39acf6aeb3
#
_cell.length_a   1.000
_cell.length_b   1.000
_cell.length_c   1.000
_cell.angle_alpha   90.00
_cell.angle_beta   90.00
_cell.angle_gamma   90.00
#
_symmetry.space_group_name_H-M   'P 1'
#
loop_
_entity.id
_entity.type
_entity.pdbx_description
1 polymer ?
#
loop_
_entity_poly.entity_id
_entity_poly.type
_entity_poly.pdbx_seq_one_letter_code
_entity_poly.pdbx_strand_id
1 'polypeptide(L)'
;GKNHASQYANFGSLQVAATMFPDDPIANLNAGAMEIQKGGDLTAAKKHLAKADQKAAETQNNLGVIALLEGNYDAAEKYFNAAKAAGLATQADANLKELKRKKNYPTK
;
A
#
# COMPACT_ATOMS: atom_id res chain seq x y z
N GLY A 1 18.31 14.52 10.54
CA GLY A 1 19.59 14.23 9.99
C GLY A 1 19.54 14.05 8.49
N LYS A 2 20.63 13.64 7.96
CA LYS A 2 20.81 13.41 6.53
C LYS A 2 19.72 12.49 5.96
N ASN A 3 19.40 11.44 6.71
CA ASN A 3 18.41 10.47 6.26
C ASN A 3 17.00 11.05 6.22
N HIS A 4 16.65 11.89 7.16
CA HIS A 4 15.34 12.53 7.18
C HIS A 4 15.16 13.48 6.00
N ALA A 5 16.17 14.27 5.71
CA ALA A 5 16.12 15.20 4.58
C ALA A 5 15.96 14.41 3.27
N SER A 6 16.73 13.33 3.11
CA SER A 6 16.65 12.48 1.93
C SER A 6 15.27 11.82 1.80
N GLN A 7 14.71 11.39 2.92
CA GLN A 7 13.40 10.74 2.94
C GLN A 7 12.30 11.67 2.45
N TYR A 8 12.28 12.92 2.96
CA TYR A 8 11.28 13.89 2.54
C TYR A 8 11.45 14.28 1.08
N ALA A 9 12.68 14.44 0.64
CA ALA A 9 12.98 14.74 -0.75
C ALA A 9 12.49 13.59 -1.66
N ASN A 10 12.70 12.35 -1.22
CA ASN A 10 12.25 11.18 -1.99
C ASN A 10 10.73 11.14 -2.14
N PHE A 11 9.99 11.43 -1.07
CA PHE A 11 8.53 11.46 -1.15
C PHE A 11 8.05 12.50 -2.16
N GLY A 12 8.64 13.70 -2.12
CA GLY A 12 8.32 14.73 -3.10
C GLY A 12 8.62 14.28 -4.52
N SER A 13 9.78 13.64 -4.72
CA SER A 13 10.17 13.13 -6.02
C SER A 13 9.25 12.06 -6.54
N LEU A 14 8.78 11.15 -5.68
CA LEU A 14 7.87 10.08 -6.05
C LEU A 14 6.53 10.62 -6.52
N GLN A 15 5.99 11.64 -5.85
CA GLN A 15 4.75 12.27 -6.27
C GLN A 15 4.89 12.98 -7.60
N VAL A 16 6.00 13.69 -7.79
CA VAL A 16 6.27 14.37 -9.05
C VAL A 16 6.38 13.37 -10.17
N ALA A 17 7.07 12.25 -9.95
CA ALA A 17 7.20 11.20 -10.95
C ALA A 17 5.84 10.65 -11.37
N ALA A 18 4.94 10.39 -10.42
CA ALA A 18 3.59 9.89 -10.74
C ALA A 18 2.79 10.92 -11.53
N THR A 19 3.00 12.20 -11.29
CA THR A 19 2.33 13.29 -12.00
C THR A 19 2.86 13.42 -13.43
N MET A 20 4.18 13.36 -13.60
CA MET A 20 4.83 13.52 -14.92
C MET A 20 4.74 12.27 -15.77
N PHE A 21 4.70 11.10 -15.14
CA PHE A 21 4.62 9.81 -15.82
C PHE A 21 3.44 9.03 -15.27
N PRO A 22 2.21 9.45 -15.64
CA PRO A 22 1.01 8.91 -14.99
C PRO A 22 0.76 7.42 -15.23
N ASP A 23 1.41 6.84 -16.23
CA ASP A 23 1.24 5.42 -16.53
C ASP A 23 2.44 4.56 -16.09
N ASP A 24 3.44 5.16 -15.41
CA ASP A 24 4.58 4.40 -14.91
C ASP A 24 4.17 3.56 -13.70
N PRO A 25 4.22 2.22 -13.80
CA PRO A 25 3.77 1.37 -12.71
C PRO A 25 4.60 1.53 -11.43
N ILE A 26 5.89 1.79 -11.52
CA ILE A 26 6.73 1.96 -10.33
C ILE A 26 6.40 3.28 -9.64
N ALA A 27 6.27 4.37 -10.39
CA ALA A 27 5.92 5.67 -9.84
C ALA A 27 4.54 5.63 -9.17
N ASN A 28 3.60 4.94 -9.78
CA ASN A 28 2.24 4.81 -9.21
C ASN A 28 2.22 3.95 -7.97
N LEU A 29 3.00 2.87 -7.92
CA LEU A 29 3.12 2.05 -6.72
C LEU A 29 3.66 2.90 -5.55
N ASN A 30 4.70 3.66 -5.81
CA ASN A 30 5.32 4.50 -4.78
C ASN A 30 4.37 5.61 -4.32
N ALA A 31 3.64 6.23 -5.25
CA ALA A 31 2.68 7.28 -4.92
C ALA A 31 1.52 6.73 -4.07
N GLY A 32 1.03 5.54 -4.41
CA GLY A 32 -0.02 4.89 -3.64
C GLY A 32 0.43 4.54 -2.23
N ALA A 33 1.63 3.98 -2.10
CA ALA A 33 2.20 3.63 -0.81
C ALA A 33 2.37 4.88 0.07
N MET A 34 2.80 5.98 -0.53
CA MET A 34 2.98 7.23 0.19
C MET A 34 1.67 7.80 0.70
N GLU A 35 0.60 7.74 -0.11
CA GLU A 35 -0.72 8.18 0.34
C GLU A 35 -1.19 7.38 1.56
N ILE A 36 -0.94 6.09 1.58
CA ILE A 36 -1.29 5.24 2.72
C ILE A 36 -0.49 5.65 3.95
N GLN A 37 0.83 5.83 3.80
CA GLN A 37 1.73 6.15 4.92
C GLN A 37 1.40 7.47 5.59
N LYS A 38 1.05 8.47 4.81
CA LYS A 38 0.74 9.79 5.38
C LYS A 38 -0.70 9.89 5.90
N GLY A 39 -1.47 8.80 5.80
CA GLY A 39 -2.87 8.82 6.21
C GLY A 39 -3.73 9.68 5.31
N GLY A 40 -3.34 9.78 4.04
CA GLY A 40 -4.01 10.62 3.08
C GLY A 40 -5.23 9.98 2.47
N ASP A 41 -5.52 10.37 1.22
CA ASP A 41 -6.73 9.97 0.52
C ASP A 41 -6.60 8.53 -0.01
N LEU A 42 -7.40 7.62 0.57
CA LEU A 42 -7.40 6.21 0.14
C LEU A 42 -7.92 6.06 -1.30
N THR A 43 -8.80 6.94 -1.74
CA THR A 43 -9.28 6.94 -3.12
C THR A 43 -8.13 7.24 -4.08
N ALA A 44 -7.30 8.24 -3.75
CA ALA A 44 -6.11 8.56 -4.54
C ALA A 44 -5.13 7.39 -4.54
N ALA A 45 -4.92 6.78 -3.37
CA ALA A 45 -4.04 5.61 -3.26
C ALA A 45 -4.52 4.47 -4.16
N LYS A 46 -5.81 4.18 -4.17
CA LYS A 46 -6.38 3.15 -5.04
C LYS A 46 -6.14 3.46 -6.52
N LYS A 47 -6.31 4.71 -6.93
CA LYS A 47 -6.10 5.11 -8.32
C LYS A 47 -4.65 4.87 -8.74
N HIS A 48 -3.71 5.23 -7.88
CA HIS A 48 -2.31 4.98 -8.16
C HIS A 48 -2.01 3.48 -8.23
N LEU A 49 -2.50 2.73 -7.26
CA LEU A 49 -2.23 1.28 -7.22
C LEU A 49 -2.89 0.54 -8.39
N ALA A 50 -4.00 1.05 -8.91
CA ALA A 50 -4.64 0.46 -10.10
C ALA A 50 -3.73 0.54 -11.33
N LYS A 51 -2.83 1.51 -11.38
CA LYS A 51 -1.87 1.67 -12.47
C LYS A 51 -0.53 0.98 -12.20
N ALA A 52 -0.34 0.44 -10.99
CA ALA A 52 0.86 -0.29 -10.63
C ALA A 52 0.81 -1.72 -11.19
N ASP A 53 1.94 -2.41 -11.13
CA ASP A 53 2.01 -3.82 -11.54
C ASP A 53 1.17 -4.66 -10.58
N GLN A 54 0.07 -5.21 -11.07
CA GLN A 54 -0.86 -5.98 -10.24
C GLN A 54 -0.26 -7.30 -9.76
N LYS A 55 0.81 -7.77 -10.39
CA LYS A 55 1.51 -8.99 -9.98
C LYS A 55 2.58 -8.73 -8.93
N ALA A 56 2.94 -7.49 -8.69
CA ALA A 56 3.94 -7.15 -7.69
C ALA A 56 3.40 -7.38 -6.28
N ALA A 57 4.23 -8.00 -5.44
CA ALA A 57 3.84 -8.28 -4.06
C ALA A 57 3.50 -7.01 -3.30
N GLU A 58 4.26 -5.94 -3.51
CA GLU A 58 4.05 -4.66 -2.84
C GLU A 58 2.71 -4.04 -3.22
N THR A 59 2.29 -4.18 -4.48
CA THR A 59 1.00 -3.68 -4.93
C THR A 59 -0.12 -4.40 -4.18
N GLN A 60 -0.04 -5.74 -4.11
CA GLN A 60 -1.06 -6.54 -3.42
C GLN A 60 -1.09 -6.23 -1.94
N ASN A 61 0.07 -6.09 -1.31
CA ASN A 61 0.15 -5.76 0.11
C ASN A 61 -0.49 -4.40 0.41
N ASN A 62 -0.21 -3.41 -0.43
CA ASN A 62 -0.77 -2.05 -0.25
C ASN A 62 -2.28 -2.03 -0.48
N LEU A 63 -2.78 -2.78 -1.47
CA LEU A 63 -4.22 -2.92 -1.67
C LEU A 63 -4.88 -3.59 -0.46
N GLY A 64 -4.19 -4.56 0.13
CA GLY A 64 -4.66 -5.20 1.37
C GLY A 64 -4.76 -4.22 2.53
N VAL A 65 -3.76 -3.35 2.67
CA VAL A 65 -3.77 -2.32 3.73
C VAL A 65 -4.96 -1.37 3.54
N ILE A 66 -5.21 -0.95 2.31
CA ILE A 66 -6.35 -0.08 2.02
C ILE A 66 -7.66 -0.78 2.39
N ALA A 67 -7.82 -2.04 1.97
CA ALA A 67 -9.02 -2.81 2.29
C ALA A 67 -9.20 -2.95 3.81
N LEU A 68 -8.11 -3.19 4.54
CA LEU A 68 -8.13 -3.28 5.99
C LEU A 68 -8.60 -1.97 6.62
N LEU A 69 -8.08 -0.85 6.15
CA LEU A 69 -8.45 0.47 6.64
C LEU A 69 -9.90 0.82 6.34
N GLU A 70 -10.43 0.29 5.24
CA GLU A 70 -11.83 0.49 4.86
C GLU A 70 -12.79 -0.49 5.55
N GLY A 71 -12.26 -1.43 6.31
CA GLY A 71 -13.09 -2.43 6.98
C GLY A 71 -13.50 -3.59 6.09
N ASN A 72 -12.93 -3.70 4.90
CA ASN A 72 -13.22 -4.79 3.97
C ASN A 72 -12.23 -5.93 4.22
N TYR A 73 -12.50 -6.70 5.28
CA TYR A 73 -11.55 -7.69 5.79
C TYR A 73 -11.36 -8.88 4.86
N ASP A 74 -12.42 -9.32 4.18
CA ASP A 74 -12.29 -10.44 3.25
C ASP A 74 -11.40 -10.10 2.06
N ALA A 75 -11.56 -8.90 1.51
CA ALA A 75 -10.69 -8.43 0.43
C ALA A 75 -9.25 -8.26 0.92
N ALA A 76 -9.07 -7.70 2.13
CA ALA A 76 -7.75 -7.53 2.71
C ALA A 76 -7.01 -8.86 2.83
N GLU A 77 -7.71 -9.90 3.30
CA GLU A 77 -7.12 -11.22 3.43
C GLU A 77 -6.63 -11.76 2.08
N LYS A 78 -7.43 -11.62 1.06
CA LYS A 78 -7.06 -12.07 -0.29
C LYS A 78 -5.82 -11.35 -0.80
N TYR A 79 -5.76 -10.03 -0.61
CA TYR A 79 -4.62 -9.24 -1.04
C TYR A 79 -3.35 -9.63 -0.28
N PHE A 80 -3.45 -9.79 1.04
CA PHE A 80 -2.27 -10.16 1.84
C PHE A 80 -1.78 -11.56 1.50
N ASN A 81 -2.68 -12.50 1.26
CA ASN A 81 -2.30 -13.85 0.82
C ASN A 81 -1.62 -13.81 -0.55
N ALA A 82 -2.11 -12.98 -1.47
CA ALA A 82 -1.47 -12.80 -2.77
C ALA A 82 -0.07 -12.20 -2.62
N ALA A 83 0.09 -11.22 -1.74
CA ALA A 83 1.39 -10.62 -1.47
C ALA A 83 2.36 -11.64 -0.89
N LYS A 84 1.89 -12.47 0.02
CA LYS A 84 2.69 -13.54 0.62
C LYS A 84 3.17 -14.52 -0.45
N ALA A 85 2.28 -14.95 -1.32
CA ALA A 85 2.60 -15.88 -2.41
C ALA A 85 3.59 -15.27 -3.40
N ALA A 86 3.54 -13.94 -3.58
CA ALA A 86 4.43 -13.23 -4.49
C ALA A 86 5.80 -12.89 -3.88
N GLY A 87 6.04 -13.28 -2.62
CA GLY A 87 7.37 -13.16 -2.01
C GLY A 87 7.49 -12.19 -0.84
N LEU A 88 6.40 -11.53 -0.45
CA LEU A 88 6.43 -10.54 0.64
C LEU A 88 5.86 -11.13 1.94
N ALA A 89 6.35 -12.32 2.30
CA ALA A 89 5.76 -13.10 3.39
C ALA A 89 5.81 -12.41 4.75
N THR A 90 6.94 -11.80 5.10
CA THR A 90 7.10 -11.18 6.42
C THR A 90 6.10 -10.06 6.65
N GLN A 91 5.99 -9.13 5.69
CA GLN A 91 5.07 -8.01 5.80
C GLN A 91 3.61 -8.47 5.71
N ALA A 92 3.34 -9.40 4.79
CA ALA A 92 1.98 -9.92 4.63
C ALA A 92 1.52 -10.68 5.86
N ASP A 93 2.39 -11.47 6.49
CA ASP A 93 2.05 -12.19 7.72
C ASP A 93 1.75 -11.21 8.87
N ALA A 94 2.54 -10.15 8.98
CA ALA A 94 2.28 -9.12 9.99
C ALA A 94 0.92 -8.46 9.77
N ASN A 95 0.60 -8.17 8.51
CA ASN A 95 -0.68 -7.55 8.16
C ASN A 95 -1.85 -8.52 8.36
N LEU A 96 -1.66 -9.80 8.05
CA LEU A 96 -2.68 -10.83 8.31
C LEU A 96 -2.96 -10.97 9.80
N LYS A 97 -1.92 -10.87 10.62
CA LYS A 97 -2.06 -10.90 12.08
C LYS A 97 -2.90 -9.71 12.58
N GLU A 98 -2.61 -8.52 12.07
CA GLU A 98 -3.36 -7.32 12.40
C GLU A 98 -4.81 -7.41 11.92
N LEU A 99 -5.02 -7.97 10.74
CA LEU A 99 -6.35 -8.21 10.19
C LEU A 99 -7.17 -9.12 11.11
N LYS A 100 -6.56 -10.22 11.54
CA LYS A 100 -7.21 -11.18 12.42
C LYS A 100 -7.58 -10.51 13.76
N ARG A 101 -6.69 -9.67 14.29
CA ARG A 101 -6.95 -8.93 15.52
C ARG A 101 -8.16 -8.01 15.36
N LYS A 102 -8.22 -7.26 14.26
CA LYS A 102 -9.34 -6.35 14.02
C LYS A 102 -10.65 -7.08 13.77
N LYS A 103 -10.60 -8.22 13.11
CA LYS A 103 -11.79 -9.06 12.88
C LYS A 103 -12.36 -9.59 14.17
N ASN A 104 -11.48 -10.06 15.08
CA ASN A 104 -11.90 -10.68 16.34
C ASN A 104 -12.24 -9.65 17.42
N TYR A 105 -11.65 -8.46 17.33
CA TYR A 105 -11.86 -7.40 18.33
C TYR A 105 -12.18 -6.09 17.61
N PRO A 106 -13.34 -6.01 16.94
CA PRO A 106 -13.66 -4.81 16.20
C PRO A 106 -13.82 -3.60 17.12
N THR A 107 -13.17 -2.51 16.73
CA THR A 107 -13.33 -1.23 17.42
C THR A 107 -14.43 -0.45 16.73
N LYS A 108 -15.30 0.08 17.52
CA LYS A 108 -16.39 0.92 16.99
C LYS A 108 -15.90 2.33 16.70
#